data_a511b18c0b34c8d2edcc45183313ef41
#
_entry.id   a511b18c0b34c8d2edcc45183313ef41
#
_cell.length_a   1.000
_cell.length_b   1.000
_cell.length_c   1.000
_cell.angle_alpha   90.00
_cell.angle_beta   90.00
_cell.angle_gamma   90.00
#
_symmetry.space_group_name_H-M   'P 1'
#
loop_
_entity.id
_entity.type
_entity.pdbx_description
1 polymer ?
#
loop_
_entity_poly.entity_id
_entity_poly.type
_entity_poly.pdbx_seq_one_letter_code
_entity_poly.pdbx_strand_id
1 'polypeptide(L)'
;GVTDCYQPSEVDLRLTRRCLEICAAAGQPVSIVTKNALVTRDLDVLAPMAERNLVHVAISVTSLDQSLTRVMEPRTSSPQTRLDAIHQLNEAGISTQVMVAPVIPALNEHEIARILGAAAKAGASTASYVILRLPLTVEPIFTDWLRRHFPNRAAVVLNRIRAMRGGDLNASQFGVRMRGEGIFAQQ
;
A
#
# COMPACT_ATOMS: atom_id res chain seq x y z
N GLY A 1 9.29 2.51 -7.68
CA GLY A 1 8.66 3.81 -7.94
C GLY A 1 9.00 4.82 -6.84
N VAL A 2 8.96 6.08 -7.18
CA VAL A 2 9.25 7.19 -6.26
C VAL A 2 7.96 7.75 -5.66
N THR A 3 6.84 7.63 -6.40
CA THR A 3 5.53 8.14 -6.00
C THR A 3 4.41 7.25 -6.54
N ASP A 4 3.17 7.46 -6.08
CA ASP A 4 1.99 6.79 -6.60
C ASP A 4 1.71 7.26 -8.04
N CYS A 5 1.45 6.32 -8.94
CA CYS A 5 1.14 6.64 -10.34
C CYS A 5 -0.26 7.28 -10.50
N TYR A 6 -1.16 7.11 -9.52
CA TYR A 6 -2.48 7.73 -9.47
C TYR A 6 -2.55 8.87 -8.45
N GLN A 7 -1.50 9.69 -8.37
CA GLN A 7 -1.53 10.92 -7.56
C GLN A 7 -2.55 11.94 -8.09
N PRO A 8 -2.95 12.98 -7.31
CA PRO A 8 -4.04 13.88 -7.69
C PRO A 8 -3.89 14.54 -9.07
N SER A 9 -2.67 14.87 -9.49
CA SER A 9 -2.40 15.44 -10.82
C SER A 9 -2.77 14.51 -11.99
N GLU A 10 -2.91 13.21 -11.74
CA GLU A 10 -3.29 12.22 -12.75
C GLU A 10 -4.74 12.39 -13.23
N VAL A 11 -5.60 13.07 -12.45
CA VAL A 11 -6.96 13.43 -12.86
C VAL A 11 -6.93 14.24 -14.18
N ASP A 12 -6.04 15.22 -14.24
CA ASP A 12 -5.94 16.16 -15.38
C ASP A 12 -4.93 15.68 -16.42
N LEU A 13 -3.75 15.25 -15.98
CA LEU A 13 -2.61 14.96 -16.87
C LEU A 13 -2.74 13.61 -17.58
N ARG A 14 -3.40 12.62 -17.00
CA ARG A 14 -3.63 11.27 -17.56
C ARG A 14 -2.35 10.60 -18.09
N LEU A 15 -1.21 10.84 -17.42
CA LEU A 15 0.08 10.28 -17.85
C LEU A 15 0.11 8.76 -17.70
N THR A 16 -0.36 8.25 -16.55
CA THR A 16 -0.47 6.82 -16.29
C THR A 16 -1.35 6.14 -17.34
N ARG A 17 -2.52 6.72 -17.63
CA ARG A 17 -3.42 6.19 -18.66
C ARG A 17 -2.72 6.06 -20.02
N ARG A 18 -2.05 7.11 -20.48
CA ARG A 18 -1.31 7.08 -21.76
C ARG A 18 -0.20 6.04 -21.77
N CYS A 19 0.51 5.85 -20.66
CA CYS A 19 1.49 4.78 -20.53
C CYS A 19 0.83 3.40 -20.64
N LEU A 20 -0.33 3.20 -19.99
CA LEU A 20 -1.08 1.94 -20.05
C LEU A 20 -1.58 1.63 -21.47
N GLU A 21 -2.07 2.63 -22.19
CA GLU A 21 -2.50 2.49 -23.60
C GLU A 21 -1.33 2.01 -24.49
N ILE A 22 -0.13 2.56 -24.29
CA ILE A 22 1.08 2.12 -25.00
C ILE A 22 1.45 0.69 -24.62
N CYS A 23 1.42 0.35 -23.33
CA CYS A 23 1.72 -1.01 -22.86
C CYS A 23 0.71 -2.02 -23.42
N ALA A 24 -0.57 -1.67 -23.43
CA ALA A 24 -1.64 -2.51 -23.98
C ALA A 24 -1.43 -2.79 -25.48
N ALA A 25 -1.13 -1.75 -26.25
CA ALA A 25 -0.84 -1.87 -27.70
C ALA A 25 0.41 -2.71 -27.97
N ALA A 26 1.45 -2.57 -27.14
CA ALA A 26 2.70 -3.32 -27.26
C ALA A 26 2.62 -4.76 -26.69
N GLY A 27 1.53 -5.14 -26.00
CA GLY A 27 1.44 -6.40 -25.27
C GLY A 27 2.42 -6.50 -24.08
N GLN A 28 2.81 -5.35 -23.52
CA GLN A 28 3.75 -5.27 -22.42
C GLN A 28 3.05 -5.54 -21.08
N PRO A 29 3.45 -6.56 -20.29
CA PRO A 29 2.90 -6.77 -18.96
C PRO A 29 3.21 -5.62 -18.02
N VAL A 30 2.23 -5.25 -17.17
CA VAL A 30 2.37 -4.20 -16.17
C VAL A 30 1.87 -4.67 -14.80
N SER A 31 2.51 -4.16 -13.74
CA SER A 31 2.05 -4.28 -12.36
C SER A 31 1.88 -2.89 -11.77
N ILE A 32 0.69 -2.60 -11.27
CA ILE A 32 0.32 -1.31 -10.68
C ILE A 32 0.25 -1.46 -9.19
N VAL A 33 0.86 -0.52 -8.45
CA VAL A 33 0.71 -0.41 -7.00
C VAL A 33 0.20 1.00 -6.69
N THR A 34 -0.95 1.10 -6.04
CA THR A 34 -1.55 2.40 -5.72
C THR A 34 -2.33 2.40 -4.40
N LYS A 35 -2.48 3.58 -3.81
CA LYS A 35 -3.39 3.89 -2.69
C LYS A 35 -4.64 4.64 -3.15
N ASN A 36 -4.78 4.85 -4.45
CA ASN A 36 -5.83 5.69 -5.01
C ASN A 36 -6.83 4.87 -5.84
N ALA A 37 -8.11 5.05 -5.55
CA ALA A 37 -9.19 4.42 -6.28
C ALA A 37 -9.33 4.93 -7.74
N LEU A 38 -8.62 6.01 -8.10
CA LEU A 38 -8.61 6.55 -9.47
C LEU A 38 -8.15 5.51 -10.52
N VAL A 39 -7.50 4.43 -10.10
CA VAL A 39 -7.16 3.31 -10.99
C VAL A 39 -8.39 2.73 -11.70
N THR A 40 -9.57 2.79 -11.09
CA THR A 40 -10.82 2.31 -11.70
C THR A 40 -11.30 3.15 -12.89
N ARG A 41 -10.77 4.38 -13.05
CA ARG A 41 -11.02 5.19 -14.26
C ARG A 41 -10.53 4.49 -15.53
N ASP A 42 -9.48 3.69 -15.42
CA ASP A 42 -8.78 3.10 -16.55
C ASP A 42 -9.17 1.62 -16.80
N LEU A 43 -10.32 1.18 -16.26
CA LEU A 43 -10.85 -0.18 -16.41
C LEU A 43 -11.00 -0.58 -17.89
N ASP A 44 -11.39 0.36 -18.76
CA ASP A 44 -11.53 0.13 -20.21
C ASP A 44 -10.20 -0.26 -20.89
N VAL A 45 -9.07 0.16 -20.35
CA VAL A 45 -7.72 -0.25 -20.82
C VAL A 45 -7.26 -1.50 -20.10
N LEU A 46 -7.52 -1.61 -18.78
CA LEU A 46 -7.00 -2.69 -17.94
C LEU A 46 -7.73 -4.02 -18.16
N ALA A 47 -9.04 -4.02 -18.40
CA ALA A 47 -9.81 -5.26 -18.59
C ALA A 47 -9.35 -6.06 -19.81
N PRO A 48 -9.19 -5.49 -21.03
CA PRO A 48 -8.61 -6.21 -22.17
C PRO A 48 -7.16 -6.69 -21.93
N MET A 49 -6.39 -5.98 -21.11
CA MET A 49 -5.05 -6.46 -20.71
C MET A 49 -5.15 -7.66 -19.77
N ALA A 50 -6.14 -7.70 -18.88
CA ALA A 50 -6.34 -8.80 -17.95
C ALA A 50 -6.74 -10.10 -18.67
N GLU A 51 -7.57 -10.05 -19.72
CA GLU A 51 -7.89 -11.19 -20.57
C GLU A 51 -6.65 -11.86 -21.19
N ARG A 52 -5.59 -11.07 -21.38
CA ARG A 52 -4.29 -11.52 -21.93
C ARG A 52 -3.26 -11.81 -20.83
N ASN A 53 -3.62 -11.78 -19.56
CA ASN A 53 -2.70 -11.88 -18.40
C ASN A 53 -1.58 -10.83 -18.40
N LEU A 54 -1.84 -9.63 -18.89
CA LEU A 54 -0.87 -8.53 -19.00
C LEU A 54 -0.98 -7.49 -17.90
N VAL A 55 -1.90 -7.64 -16.93
CA VAL A 55 -2.03 -6.66 -15.84
C VAL A 55 -2.28 -7.33 -14.50
N HIS A 56 -1.66 -6.75 -13.49
CA HIS A 56 -1.91 -7.06 -12.08
C HIS A 56 -1.98 -5.76 -11.30
N VAL A 57 -2.98 -5.60 -10.41
CA VAL A 57 -3.17 -4.39 -9.63
C VAL A 57 -3.11 -4.68 -8.13
N ALA A 58 -2.17 -4.05 -7.44
CA ALA A 58 -2.05 -4.09 -5.98
C ALA A 58 -2.61 -2.80 -5.37
N ILE A 59 -3.68 -2.93 -4.59
CA ILE A 59 -4.25 -1.81 -3.83
C ILE A 59 -3.70 -1.84 -2.40
N SER A 60 -3.06 -0.74 -2.00
CA SER A 60 -2.52 -0.63 -0.65
C SER A 60 -3.61 -0.21 0.33
N VAL A 61 -3.91 -1.08 1.32
CA VAL A 61 -4.84 -0.79 2.42
C VAL A 61 -4.05 -0.86 3.73
N THR A 62 -3.70 0.30 4.25
CA THR A 62 -2.80 0.44 5.41
C THR A 62 -3.52 0.25 6.74
N SER A 63 -4.78 0.65 6.81
CA SER A 63 -5.65 0.56 7.97
C SER A 63 -7.10 0.63 7.52
N LEU A 64 -8.02 0.08 8.30
CA LEU A 64 -9.47 0.28 8.15
C LEU A 64 -9.98 1.44 9.02
N ASP A 65 -9.14 1.94 9.91
CA ASP A 65 -9.45 3.12 10.72
C ASP A 65 -9.25 4.40 9.89
N GLN A 66 -10.37 5.06 9.59
CA GLN A 66 -10.36 6.30 8.83
C GLN A 66 -9.67 7.45 9.58
N SER A 67 -9.67 7.45 10.90
CA SER A 67 -9.00 8.48 11.70
C SER A 67 -7.48 8.36 11.58
N LEU A 68 -6.96 7.12 11.63
CA LEU A 68 -5.55 6.84 11.42
C LEU A 68 -5.13 7.19 9.99
N THR A 69 -5.89 6.76 8.98
CA THR A 69 -5.54 7.03 7.58
C THR A 69 -5.55 8.51 7.24
N ARG A 70 -6.45 9.31 7.80
CA ARG A 70 -6.48 10.76 7.59
C ARG A 70 -5.21 11.47 8.06
N VAL A 71 -4.63 11.06 9.19
CA VAL A 71 -3.42 11.70 9.70
C VAL A 71 -2.14 11.13 9.10
N MET A 72 -2.18 9.86 8.67
CA MET A 72 -1.01 9.17 8.10
C MET A 72 -0.90 9.36 6.58
N GLU A 73 -2.04 9.39 5.88
CA GLU A 73 -2.13 9.41 4.41
C GLU A 73 -3.18 10.42 3.92
N PRO A 74 -3.07 11.71 4.24
CA PRO A 74 -4.16 12.70 4.12
C PRO A 74 -4.65 12.96 2.70
N ARG A 75 -3.91 12.55 1.67
CA ARG A 75 -4.23 12.78 0.24
C ARG A 75 -4.59 11.50 -0.51
N THR A 76 -4.84 10.41 0.18
CA THR A 76 -5.17 9.13 -0.44
C THR A 76 -6.66 8.83 -0.32
N SER A 77 -7.15 7.87 -1.09
CA SER A 77 -8.52 7.37 -0.97
C SER A 77 -8.79 6.78 0.41
N SER A 78 -10.03 6.88 0.89
CA SER A 78 -10.42 6.27 2.16
C SER A 78 -10.26 4.74 2.14
N PRO A 79 -10.16 4.07 3.30
CA PRO A 79 -10.07 2.61 3.35
C PRO A 79 -11.22 1.93 2.60
N GLN A 80 -12.45 2.39 2.80
CA GLN A 80 -13.62 1.83 2.12
C GLN A 80 -13.51 2.02 0.61
N THR A 81 -13.18 3.21 0.14
CA THR A 81 -13.03 3.49 -1.30
C THR A 81 -11.94 2.63 -1.95
N ARG A 82 -10.89 2.25 -1.20
CA ARG A 82 -9.86 1.31 -1.68
C ARG A 82 -10.40 -0.12 -1.79
N LEU A 83 -11.24 -0.57 -0.85
CA LEU A 83 -11.92 -1.85 -0.93
C LEU A 83 -12.92 -1.90 -2.09
N ASP A 84 -13.67 -0.82 -2.30
CA ASP A 84 -14.58 -0.68 -3.44
C ASP A 84 -13.82 -0.74 -4.77
N ALA A 85 -12.62 -0.16 -4.83
CA ALA A 85 -11.76 -0.26 -6.01
C ALA A 85 -11.27 -1.70 -6.26
N ILE A 86 -10.92 -2.47 -5.21
CA ILE A 86 -10.61 -3.90 -5.35
C ILE A 86 -11.81 -4.64 -5.94
N HIS A 87 -13.01 -4.36 -5.44
CA HIS A 87 -14.23 -4.99 -5.92
C HIS A 87 -14.48 -4.71 -7.41
N GLN A 88 -14.42 -3.44 -7.82
CA GLN A 88 -14.62 -3.03 -9.22
C GLN A 88 -13.58 -3.65 -10.16
N LEU A 89 -12.31 -3.68 -9.74
CA LEU A 89 -11.24 -4.33 -10.51
C LEU A 89 -11.49 -5.83 -10.67
N ASN A 90 -11.91 -6.50 -9.59
CA ASN A 90 -12.23 -7.93 -9.62
C ASN A 90 -13.44 -8.23 -10.52
N GLU A 91 -14.53 -7.43 -10.45
CA GLU A 91 -15.67 -7.57 -11.35
C GLU A 91 -15.31 -7.38 -12.82
N ALA A 92 -14.29 -6.57 -13.11
CA ALA A 92 -13.74 -6.41 -14.46
C ALA A 92 -12.74 -7.52 -14.87
N GLY A 93 -12.60 -8.59 -14.08
CA GLY A 93 -11.70 -9.71 -14.36
C GLY A 93 -10.22 -9.43 -14.13
N ILE A 94 -9.87 -8.31 -13.48
CA ILE A 94 -8.49 -7.92 -13.23
C ILE A 94 -7.97 -8.60 -11.96
N SER A 95 -6.82 -9.30 -12.06
CA SER A 95 -6.15 -9.90 -10.91
C SER A 95 -5.73 -8.83 -9.90
N THR A 96 -6.26 -8.92 -8.67
CA THR A 96 -6.04 -7.93 -7.62
C THR A 96 -5.33 -8.51 -6.41
N GLN A 97 -4.45 -7.68 -5.83
CA GLN A 97 -3.74 -7.94 -4.59
C GLN A 97 -4.07 -6.86 -3.56
N VAL A 98 -4.26 -7.25 -2.30
CA VAL A 98 -4.20 -6.28 -1.20
C VAL A 98 -2.76 -6.19 -0.69
N MET A 99 -2.27 -4.95 -0.54
CA MET A 99 -0.96 -4.69 0.06
C MET A 99 -1.14 -3.98 1.40
N VAL A 100 -0.80 -4.65 2.52
CA VAL A 100 -0.80 -4.00 3.84
C VAL A 100 0.56 -3.31 4.02
N ALA A 101 0.64 -2.06 3.59
CA ALA A 101 1.92 -1.32 3.54
C ALA A 101 1.74 0.19 3.75
N PRO A 102 2.44 0.76 4.75
CA PRO A 102 3.30 0.08 5.71
C PRO A 102 2.55 -0.59 6.87
N VAL A 103 3.08 -1.71 7.35
CA VAL A 103 2.75 -2.21 8.69
C VAL A 103 3.62 -1.47 9.69
N ILE A 104 3.00 -0.79 10.65
CA ILE A 104 3.65 -0.03 11.72
C ILE A 104 3.43 -0.78 13.03
N PRO A 105 4.48 -1.40 13.60
CA PRO A 105 4.38 -2.18 14.83
C PRO A 105 3.79 -1.34 15.98
N ALA A 106 2.88 -1.92 16.77
CA ALA A 106 2.11 -1.29 17.84
C ALA A 106 1.18 -0.14 17.39
N LEU A 107 0.93 0.03 16.09
CA LEU A 107 0.01 1.03 15.59
C LEU A 107 -1.13 0.44 14.76
N ASN A 108 -0.83 -0.32 13.70
CA ASN A 108 -1.83 -0.90 12.80
C ASN A 108 -1.70 -2.42 12.57
N GLU A 109 -0.69 -3.10 13.12
CA GLU A 109 -0.52 -4.54 12.92
C GLU A 109 -1.72 -5.38 13.37
N HIS A 110 -2.44 -4.92 14.38
CA HIS A 110 -3.62 -5.62 14.90
C HIS A 110 -4.80 -5.63 13.91
N GLU A 111 -4.75 -4.82 12.86
CA GLU A 111 -5.78 -4.76 11.84
C GLU A 111 -5.54 -5.74 10.68
N ILE A 112 -4.36 -6.37 10.58
CA ILE A 112 -3.97 -7.17 9.40
C ILE A 112 -5.05 -8.22 9.07
N ALA A 113 -5.48 -9.02 10.03
CA ALA A 113 -6.49 -10.06 9.79
C ALA A 113 -7.82 -9.47 9.27
N ARG A 114 -8.23 -8.31 9.80
CA ARG A 114 -9.46 -7.62 9.37
C ARG A 114 -9.32 -7.05 7.96
N ILE A 115 -8.15 -6.47 7.64
CA ILE A 115 -7.85 -5.96 6.29
C ILE A 115 -7.88 -7.11 5.28
N LEU A 116 -7.22 -8.23 5.58
CA LEU A 116 -7.20 -9.41 4.71
C LEU A 116 -8.62 -9.96 4.48
N GLY A 117 -9.42 -10.08 5.57
CA GLY A 117 -10.80 -10.54 5.46
C GLY A 117 -11.69 -9.59 4.63
N ALA A 118 -11.53 -8.28 4.78
CA ALA A 118 -12.27 -7.29 4.00
C ALA A 118 -11.85 -7.30 2.53
N ALA A 119 -10.55 -7.38 2.25
CA ALA A 119 -10.02 -7.43 0.89
C ALA A 119 -10.41 -8.74 0.17
N ALA A 120 -10.39 -9.88 0.85
CA ALA A 120 -10.85 -11.15 0.29
C ALA A 120 -12.35 -11.09 -0.09
N LYS A 121 -13.18 -10.49 0.76
CA LYS A 121 -14.62 -10.26 0.45
C LYS A 121 -14.80 -9.33 -0.75
N ALA A 122 -13.89 -8.37 -0.95
CA ALA A 122 -13.89 -7.48 -2.11
C ALA A 122 -13.34 -8.16 -3.39
N GLY A 123 -12.78 -9.38 -3.30
CA GLY A 123 -12.30 -10.16 -4.43
C GLY A 123 -10.77 -10.15 -4.63
N ALA A 124 -9.99 -9.63 -3.67
CA ALA A 124 -8.53 -9.75 -3.75
C ALA A 124 -8.10 -11.23 -3.69
N SER A 125 -7.30 -11.65 -4.66
CA SER A 125 -6.84 -13.04 -4.80
C SER A 125 -5.54 -13.33 -4.04
N THR A 126 -4.75 -12.29 -3.79
CA THR A 126 -3.46 -12.39 -3.11
C THR A 126 -3.25 -11.25 -2.13
N ALA A 127 -2.31 -11.43 -1.20
CA ALA A 127 -1.95 -10.41 -0.23
C ALA A 127 -0.43 -10.31 -0.08
N SER A 128 0.04 -9.12 0.25
CA SER A 128 1.42 -8.88 0.67
C SER A 128 1.49 -7.81 1.75
N TYR A 129 2.64 -7.68 2.38
CA TYR A 129 2.89 -6.64 3.36
C TYR A 129 4.29 -6.06 3.24
N VAL A 130 4.46 -4.85 3.73
CA VAL A 130 5.78 -4.23 3.90
C VAL A 130 5.82 -3.57 5.27
N ILE A 131 6.79 -3.96 6.10
CA ILE A 131 7.02 -3.30 7.38
C ILE A 131 7.59 -1.91 7.14
N LEU A 132 7.16 -0.96 7.95
CA LEU A 132 7.58 0.44 7.87
C LEU A 132 9.10 0.57 7.69
N ARG A 133 9.50 1.40 6.73
CA ARG A 133 10.90 1.75 6.45
C ARG A 133 11.10 3.24 6.69
N LEU A 134 12.19 3.57 7.34
CA LEU A 134 12.52 4.94 7.73
C LEU A 134 13.90 5.36 7.17
N PRO A 135 14.08 5.39 5.83
CA PRO A 135 15.35 5.74 5.25
C PRO A 135 15.65 7.24 5.43
N LEU A 136 16.91 7.54 5.81
CA LEU A 136 17.46 8.90 5.83
C LEU A 136 16.53 9.93 6.51
N THR A 137 16.05 10.91 5.75
CA THR A 137 15.20 12.02 6.23
C THR A 137 13.79 11.59 6.66
N VAL A 138 13.34 10.40 6.29
CA VAL A 138 12.00 9.90 6.69
C VAL A 138 11.96 9.58 8.19
N GLU A 139 13.06 9.13 8.77
CA GLU A 139 13.13 8.77 10.19
C GLU A 139 12.78 9.93 11.13
N PRO A 140 13.43 11.11 11.06
CA PRO A 140 13.09 12.23 11.93
C PRO A 140 11.67 12.76 11.67
N ILE A 141 11.21 12.77 10.42
CA ILE A 141 9.86 13.21 10.05
C ILE A 141 8.82 12.28 10.68
N PHE A 142 9.00 10.96 10.54
CA PHE A 142 8.09 9.97 11.12
C PHE A 142 8.09 10.04 12.65
N THR A 143 9.26 10.18 13.27
CA THR A 143 9.39 10.25 14.72
C THR A 143 8.67 11.47 15.29
N ASP A 144 8.78 12.64 14.64
CA ASP A 144 8.09 13.85 15.02
C ASP A 144 6.57 13.72 14.82
N TRP A 145 6.13 13.20 13.66
CA TRP A 145 4.73 12.89 13.38
C TRP A 145 4.13 11.94 14.42
N LEU A 146 4.85 10.88 14.77
CA LEU A 146 4.39 9.88 15.74
C LEU A 146 4.22 10.49 17.15
N ARG A 147 5.16 11.33 17.58
CA ARG A 147 5.07 12.03 18.86
C ARG A 147 3.91 13.03 18.94
N ARG A 148 3.60 13.70 17.82
CA ARG A 148 2.47 14.64 17.75
C ARG A 148 1.12 13.93 17.78
N HIS A 149 0.95 12.87 17.01
CA HIS A 149 -0.34 12.23 16.81
C HIS A 149 -0.60 11.08 17.78
N PHE A 150 0.45 10.40 18.26
CA PHE A 150 0.34 9.23 19.13
C PHE A 150 1.36 9.27 20.29
N PRO A 151 1.37 10.33 21.13
CA PRO A 151 2.37 10.52 22.19
C PRO A 151 2.45 9.32 23.14
N ASN A 152 1.31 8.74 23.52
CA ASN A 152 1.23 7.60 24.43
C ASN A 152 1.71 6.27 23.82
N ARG A 153 1.86 6.17 22.50
CA ARG A 153 2.31 4.97 21.79
C ARG A 153 3.71 5.13 21.18
N ALA A 154 4.21 6.36 21.10
CA ALA A 154 5.45 6.67 20.38
C ALA A 154 6.65 5.83 20.84
N ALA A 155 6.86 5.71 22.17
CA ALA A 155 7.95 4.92 22.72
C ALA A 155 7.84 3.43 22.36
N VAL A 156 6.64 2.86 22.46
CA VAL A 156 6.39 1.43 22.15
C VAL A 156 6.61 1.16 20.67
N VAL A 157 6.08 2.01 19.77
CA VAL A 157 6.27 1.88 18.32
C VAL A 157 7.76 1.93 17.97
N LEU A 158 8.49 2.94 18.42
CA LEU A 158 9.90 3.09 18.11
C LEU A 158 10.76 1.93 18.66
N ASN A 159 10.44 1.45 19.86
CA ASN A 159 11.15 0.30 20.45
C ASN A 159 10.89 -1.00 19.66
N ARG A 160 9.64 -1.23 19.22
CA ARG A 160 9.35 -2.39 18.37
C ARG A 160 10.04 -2.31 17.01
N ILE A 161 10.07 -1.13 16.38
CA ILE A 161 10.81 -0.94 15.13
C ILE A 161 12.28 -1.27 15.32
N ARG A 162 12.93 -0.78 16.41
CA ARG A 162 14.33 -1.11 16.72
C ARG A 162 14.53 -2.60 16.91
N ALA A 163 13.65 -3.26 17.67
CA ALA A 163 13.73 -4.71 17.89
C ALA A 163 13.64 -5.53 16.59
N MET A 164 12.95 -5.02 15.58
CA MET A 164 12.83 -5.64 14.25
C MET A 164 13.95 -5.25 13.28
N ARG A 165 14.85 -4.35 13.66
CA ARG A 165 15.89 -3.75 12.81
C ARG A 165 17.29 -3.84 13.42
N GLY A 166 17.50 -4.76 14.37
CA GLY A 166 18.81 -4.96 15.00
C GLY A 166 19.26 -3.82 15.92
N GLY A 167 18.33 -3.03 16.46
CA GLY A 167 18.59 -1.90 17.36
C GLY A 167 18.39 -0.52 16.71
N ASP A 168 18.38 -0.44 15.39
CA ASP A 168 18.18 0.80 14.63
C ASP A 168 16.71 1.03 14.24
N LEU A 169 16.37 2.24 13.80
CA LEU A 169 15.04 2.55 13.25
C LEU A 169 14.93 2.19 11.76
N ASN A 170 16.04 1.98 11.06
CA ASN A 170 16.05 1.58 9.66
C ASN A 170 17.10 0.50 9.40
N ALA A 171 16.79 -0.43 8.51
CA ALA A 171 17.77 -1.38 7.95
C ALA A 171 17.79 -1.24 6.44
N SER A 172 18.98 -1.07 5.86
CA SER A 172 19.18 -0.97 4.40
C SER A 172 19.45 -2.33 3.75
N GLN A 173 19.77 -3.35 4.54
CA GLN A 173 20.20 -4.67 4.10
C GLN A 173 19.12 -5.35 3.25
N PHE A 174 19.53 -5.92 2.12
CA PHE A 174 18.64 -6.67 1.22
C PHE A 174 18.06 -7.89 1.94
N GLY A 175 16.77 -8.16 1.74
CA GLY A 175 16.04 -9.25 2.42
C GLY A 175 15.39 -8.81 3.74
N VAL A 176 16.10 -8.06 4.58
CA VAL A 176 15.61 -7.61 5.90
C VAL A 176 14.80 -6.32 5.81
N ARG A 177 15.20 -5.41 4.94
CA ARG A 177 14.64 -4.04 4.85
C ARG A 177 13.12 -3.99 4.66
N MET A 178 12.50 -5.01 4.07
CA MET A 178 11.06 -5.06 3.80
C MET A 178 10.27 -5.83 4.86
N ARG A 179 10.88 -6.83 5.49
CA ARG A 179 10.21 -7.80 6.37
C ARG A 179 10.57 -7.64 7.84
N GLY A 180 11.74 -7.04 8.15
CA GLY A 180 12.29 -7.01 9.51
C GLY A 180 12.83 -8.37 9.96
N GLU A 181 13.32 -8.43 11.19
CA GLU A 181 13.85 -9.62 11.87
C GLU A 181 13.31 -9.72 13.29
N GLY A 182 13.53 -10.88 13.93
CA GLY A 182 13.17 -11.13 15.31
C GLY A 182 11.70 -11.48 15.54
N ILE A 183 11.34 -11.65 16.81
CA ILE A 183 10.05 -12.20 17.27
C ILE A 183 8.87 -11.40 16.71
N PHE A 184 8.93 -10.07 16.71
CA PHE A 184 7.83 -9.22 16.24
C PHE A 184 7.66 -9.20 14.71
N ALA A 185 8.65 -9.65 13.95
CA ALA A 185 8.54 -9.79 12.51
C ALA A 185 7.95 -11.14 12.07
N GLN A 186 7.90 -12.09 13.00
CA GLN A 186 7.40 -13.46 12.76
C GLN A 186 5.96 -13.67 13.22
N GLN A 187 5.41 -12.74 13.99
CA GLN A 187 4.00 -12.73 14.42
C GLN A 187 3.08 -12.18 13.32
#